data_9dee58944e505e58df8ead142fcc9d2f
#
_entry.id   9dee58944e505e58df8ead142fcc9d2f
#
_cell.length_a   1.000
_cell.length_b   1.000
_cell.length_c   1.000
_cell.angle_alpha   90.00
_cell.angle_beta   90.00
_cell.angle_gamma   90.00
#
_symmetry.space_group_name_H-M   'P 1'
#
loop_
_entity.id
_entity.type
_entity.pdbx_description
1 polymer ?
#
loop_
_entity_poly.entity_id
_entity_poly.type
_entity_poly.pdbx_seq_one_letter_code
_entity_poly.pdbx_strand_id
1 'polypeptide(L)'
;MPVDPHAPSSPPPGPHRSAAWRVRRWLVRLLVLAVLAVLAGVLWNSPWAQAPRALWALSRMAPPEALPVPVDGVAARRIAHTFGAPRGRDRTHAGLDIFAPRGTAVTSATPGIVADIRDGGLGGRQVWILGPARERYYYAHLDGWREGLSHGEVVEAGTVLGYVGDSGNAKGTPPHLHWGIYGSTGAYDPLPLLRAWTAPDRSGR
;
A
#
# COMPACT_ATOMS: atom_id res chain seq x y z
N MET A 1 1.24 87.12 -23.05
CA MET A 1 1.23 86.07 -22.01
C MET A 1 2.62 85.56 -21.83
N PRO A 2 3.31 85.66 -20.67
CA PRO A 2 4.61 85.13 -20.46
C PRO A 2 4.53 83.60 -20.30
N VAL A 3 5.41 82.87 -20.98
CA VAL A 3 5.59 81.41 -20.86
C VAL A 3 6.36 81.15 -19.55
N ASP A 4 5.83 80.32 -18.69
CA ASP A 4 6.45 79.94 -17.42
C ASP A 4 7.69 79.03 -17.71
N PRO A 5 8.90 79.48 -17.34
CA PRO A 5 10.16 78.75 -17.64
C PRO A 5 10.39 77.53 -16.70
N HIS A 6 9.49 77.23 -15.79
CA HIS A 6 9.64 76.14 -14.77
C HIS A 6 8.66 75.01 -14.92
N ALA A 7 8.01 74.80 -16.10
CA ALA A 7 7.18 73.63 -16.31
C ALA A 7 8.04 72.34 -16.17
N PRO A 8 7.68 71.35 -15.34
CA PRO A 8 8.49 70.14 -15.18
C PRO A 8 8.48 69.35 -16.51
N SER A 9 9.67 69.06 -17.00
CA SER A 9 9.84 68.21 -18.18
C SER A 9 9.30 66.82 -17.89
N SER A 10 8.44 66.27 -18.79
CA SER A 10 7.91 64.91 -18.69
C SER A 10 9.08 63.90 -18.60
N PRO A 11 9.00 62.90 -17.71
CA PRO A 11 10.07 61.93 -17.60
C PRO A 11 10.20 61.15 -18.94
N PRO A 12 11.42 60.76 -19.34
CA PRO A 12 11.64 60.01 -20.58
C PRO A 12 10.86 58.71 -20.55
N PRO A 13 10.28 58.27 -21.69
CA PRO A 13 9.60 56.99 -21.79
C PRO A 13 10.54 55.86 -21.43
N GLY A 14 10.16 55.05 -20.44
CA GLY A 14 10.95 53.92 -19.97
C GLY A 14 11.23 52.93 -21.15
N PRO A 15 12.31 52.15 -21.06
CA PRO A 15 12.75 51.25 -22.13
C PRO A 15 11.60 50.28 -22.52
N HIS A 16 11.03 50.46 -23.69
CA HIS A 16 10.03 49.52 -24.25
C HIS A 16 10.74 48.17 -24.53
N ARG A 17 10.48 47.19 -23.71
CA ARG A 17 11.04 45.85 -23.91
C ARG A 17 10.50 45.32 -25.22
N SER A 18 11.37 45.03 -26.21
CA SER A 18 11.04 44.62 -27.56
C SER A 18 10.15 43.33 -27.55
N ALA A 19 9.32 43.17 -28.55
CA ALA A 19 8.51 41.95 -28.74
C ALA A 19 9.40 40.68 -28.77
N ALA A 20 10.59 40.78 -29.36
CA ALA A 20 11.59 39.71 -29.37
C ALA A 20 12.03 39.27 -27.97
N TRP A 21 12.19 40.19 -27.00
CA TRP A 21 12.53 39.83 -25.62
C TRP A 21 11.39 39.06 -24.93
N ARG A 22 10.13 39.43 -25.18
CA ARG A 22 8.95 38.70 -24.65
C ARG A 22 8.87 37.30 -25.24
N VAL A 23 9.02 37.16 -26.57
CA VAL A 23 9.02 35.84 -27.24
C VAL A 23 10.14 34.95 -26.68
N ARG A 24 11.39 35.47 -26.57
CA ARG A 24 12.51 34.71 -26.02
C ARG A 24 12.22 34.23 -24.59
N ARG A 25 11.60 35.04 -23.75
CA ARG A 25 11.22 34.63 -22.36
C ARG A 25 10.17 33.53 -22.38
N TRP A 26 9.18 33.60 -23.27
CA TRP A 26 8.19 32.53 -23.40
C TRP A 26 8.82 31.24 -23.90
N LEU A 27 9.69 31.28 -24.87
CA LEU A 27 10.41 30.10 -25.38
C LEU A 27 11.28 29.46 -24.29
N VAL A 28 12.02 30.26 -23.50
CA VAL A 28 12.78 29.74 -22.36
C VAL A 28 11.88 29.11 -21.31
N ARG A 29 10.74 29.72 -20.99
CA ARG A 29 9.77 29.14 -20.04
C ARG A 29 9.20 27.81 -20.54
N LEU A 30 8.82 27.74 -21.80
CA LEU A 30 8.33 26.50 -22.42
C LEU A 30 9.39 25.41 -22.41
N LEU A 31 10.65 25.74 -22.73
CA LEU A 31 11.75 24.80 -22.66
C LEU A 31 11.97 24.28 -21.23
N VAL A 32 11.98 25.18 -20.24
CA VAL A 32 12.11 24.80 -18.83
C VAL A 32 10.96 23.88 -18.41
N LEU A 33 9.72 24.22 -18.77
CA LEU A 33 8.56 23.38 -18.46
C LEU A 33 8.66 22.00 -19.14
N ALA A 34 9.11 21.96 -20.41
CA ALA A 34 9.32 20.70 -21.11
C ALA A 34 10.40 19.83 -20.44
N VAL A 35 11.52 20.42 -20.06
CA VAL A 35 12.58 19.71 -19.31
C VAL A 35 12.07 19.22 -17.96
N LEU A 36 11.33 20.04 -17.21
CA LEU A 36 10.73 19.62 -15.94
C LEU A 36 9.74 18.50 -16.12
N ALA A 37 8.91 18.53 -17.19
CA ALA A 37 7.97 17.46 -17.49
C ALA A 37 8.68 16.13 -17.82
N VAL A 38 9.76 16.20 -18.60
CA VAL A 38 10.59 15.00 -18.91
C VAL A 38 11.23 14.45 -17.63
N LEU A 39 11.84 15.30 -16.81
CA LEU A 39 12.43 14.89 -15.53
C LEU A 39 11.39 14.28 -14.59
N ALA A 40 10.21 14.88 -14.48
CA ALA A 40 9.11 14.34 -13.70
C ALA A 40 8.67 12.97 -14.23
N GLY A 41 8.59 12.80 -15.56
CA GLY A 41 8.29 11.51 -16.19
C GLY A 41 9.34 10.44 -15.91
N VAL A 42 10.63 10.78 -15.99
CA VAL A 42 11.75 9.88 -15.67
C VAL A 42 11.71 9.48 -14.20
N LEU A 43 11.54 10.43 -13.29
CA LEU A 43 11.41 10.17 -11.85
C LEU A 43 10.20 9.29 -11.54
N TRP A 44 9.06 9.59 -12.15
CA TRP A 44 7.83 8.81 -11.98
C TRP A 44 7.97 7.36 -12.43
N ASN A 45 8.72 7.09 -13.50
CA ASN A 45 8.98 5.74 -14.00
C ASN A 45 10.20 5.06 -13.37
N SER A 46 10.86 5.71 -12.42
CA SER A 46 12.00 5.14 -11.71
C SER A 46 11.57 4.09 -10.67
N PRO A 47 12.45 3.15 -10.29
CA PRO A 47 12.21 2.21 -9.19
C PRO A 47 11.83 2.90 -7.86
N TRP A 48 12.38 4.07 -7.59
CA TRP A 48 12.12 4.87 -6.38
C TRP A 48 10.65 5.34 -6.27
N ALA A 49 9.95 5.46 -7.39
CA ALA A 49 8.56 5.88 -7.41
C ALA A 49 7.56 4.70 -7.30
N GLN A 50 8.01 3.45 -7.21
CA GLN A 50 7.12 2.28 -7.15
C GLN A 50 6.22 2.33 -5.92
N ALA A 51 6.80 2.47 -4.71
CA ALA A 51 6.02 2.53 -3.48
C ALA A 51 5.09 3.76 -3.40
N PRO A 52 5.51 5.00 -3.72
CA PRO A 52 4.60 6.14 -3.83
C PRO A 52 3.45 5.95 -4.82
N ARG A 53 3.72 5.37 -6.01
CA ARG A 53 2.68 5.07 -7.00
C ARG A 53 1.69 4.04 -6.49
N ALA A 54 2.20 2.94 -5.89
CA ALA A 54 1.37 1.90 -5.30
C ALA A 54 0.51 2.48 -4.17
N LEU A 55 1.09 3.28 -3.27
CA LEU A 55 0.36 3.94 -2.19
C LEU A 55 -0.77 4.84 -2.72
N TRP A 56 -0.50 5.62 -3.76
CA TRP A 56 -1.51 6.46 -4.39
C TRP A 56 -2.62 5.61 -5.03
N ALA A 57 -2.28 4.54 -5.78
CA ALA A 57 -3.23 3.64 -6.40
C ALA A 57 -4.11 2.94 -5.35
N LEU A 58 -3.49 2.34 -4.32
CA LEU A 58 -4.19 1.65 -3.22
C LEU A 58 -5.14 2.58 -2.45
N SER A 59 -4.74 3.86 -2.26
CA SER A 59 -5.59 4.83 -1.55
C SER A 59 -6.87 5.21 -2.30
N ARG A 60 -6.93 4.94 -3.61
CA ARG A 60 -8.09 5.21 -4.47
C ARG A 60 -8.95 3.97 -4.74
N MET A 61 -8.47 2.80 -4.33
CA MET A 61 -9.24 1.55 -4.44
C MET A 61 -10.28 1.51 -3.33
N ALA A 62 -11.45 0.94 -3.63
CA ALA A 62 -12.43 0.59 -2.62
C ALA A 62 -11.93 -0.59 -1.77
N PRO A 63 -12.45 -0.78 -0.54
CA PRO A 63 -12.24 -2.01 0.21
C PRO A 63 -12.67 -3.22 -0.63
N PRO A 64 -11.95 -4.34 -0.57
CA PRO A 64 -12.31 -5.53 -1.33
C PRO A 64 -13.61 -6.16 -0.80
N GLU A 65 -14.47 -6.63 -1.70
CA GLU A 65 -15.71 -7.35 -1.35
C GLU A 65 -15.49 -8.86 -1.24
N ALA A 66 -14.40 -9.37 -1.79
CA ALA A 66 -14.00 -10.78 -1.73
C ALA A 66 -12.49 -10.90 -1.74
N LEU A 67 -11.94 -11.87 -1.01
CA LEU A 67 -10.50 -12.09 -0.87
C LEU A 67 -10.16 -13.58 -0.95
N PRO A 68 -9.04 -13.96 -1.60
CA PRO A 68 -8.54 -15.33 -1.55
C PRO A 68 -8.12 -15.71 -0.12
N VAL A 69 -8.17 -16.99 0.20
CA VAL A 69 -7.60 -17.49 1.46
C VAL A 69 -6.09 -17.31 1.42
N PRO A 70 -5.48 -16.64 2.41
CA PRO A 70 -4.05 -16.32 2.41
C PRO A 70 -3.15 -17.48 2.82
N VAL A 71 -3.65 -18.70 2.84
CA VAL A 71 -2.89 -19.93 3.14
C VAL A 71 -3.13 -20.93 2.01
N ASP A 72 -2.06 -21.38 1.39
CA ASP A 72 -2.12 -22.27 0.25
C ASP A 72 -2.83 -23.58 0.60
N GLY A 73 -3.66 -24.10 -0.33
CA GLY A 73 -4.38 -25.36 -0.19
C GLY A 73 -5.53 -25.36 0.84
N VAL A 74 -5.79 -24.25 1.55
CA VAL A 74 -6.89 -24.15 2.51
C VAL A 74 -8.14 -23.57 1.85
N ALA A 75 -9.23 -24.34 1.88
CA ALA A 75 -10.52 -23.88 1.37
C ALA A 75 -11.28 -23.04 2.42
N ALA A 76 -11.91 -21.94 2.03
CA ALA A 76 -12.64 -21.03 2.92
C ALA A 76 -13.71 -21.74 3.79
N ARG A 77 -14.38 -22.77 3.25
CA ARG A 77 -15.39 -23.58 3.99
C ARG A 77 -14.81 -24.37 5.17
N ARG A 78 -13.48 -24.56 5.23
CA ARG A 78 -12.79 -25.29 6.32
C ARG A 78 -12.33 -24.35 7.43
N ILE A 79 -12.43 -23.03 7.24
CA ILE A 79 -12.00 -22.05 8.23
C ILE A 79 -13.11 -21.86 9.26
N ALA A 80 -12.77 -22.11 10.53
CA ALA A 80 -13.65 -21.86 11.66
C ALA A 80 -13.83 -20.35 11.90
N HIS A 81 -15.02 -19.93 12.32
CA HIS A 81 -15.28 -18.56 12.70
C HIS A 81 -14.69 -18.30 14.11
N THR A 82 -13.49 -17.75 14.15
CA THR A 82 -12.78 -17.46 15.38
C THR A 82 -12.70 -15.97 15.70
N PHE A 83 -13.15 -15.09 14.79
CA PHE A 83 -13.21 -13.65 15.02
C PHE A 83 -14.14 -13.32 16.21
N GLY A 84 -13.72 -12.39 17.08
CA GLY A 84 -14.49 -11.99 18.25
C GLY A 84 -14.45 -12.99 19.43
N ALA A 85 -13.84 -14.17 19.28
CA ALA A 85 -13.69 -15.13 20.36
C ALA A 85 -12.89 -14.56 21.54
N PRO A 86 -13.24 -14.87 22.80
CA PRO A 86 -12.49 -14.41 23.98
C PRO A 86 -11.02 -14.84 23.93
N ARG A 87 -10.11 -13.92 24.25
CA ARG A 87 -8.66 -14.16 24.37
C ARG A 87 -8.17 -13.71 25.76
N GLY A 88 -8.30 -14.57 26.73
CA GLY A 88 -8.08 -14.24 28.14
C GLY A 88 -9.24 -13.44 28.74
N ARG A 89 -8.94 -12.53 29.70
CA ARG A 89 -10.00 -11.77 30.41
C ARG A 89 -10.46 -10.53 29.69
N ASP A 90 -9.55 -9.83 28.97
CA ASP A 90 -9.75 -8.44 28.57
C ASP A 90 -9.59 -8.21 27.05
N ARG A 91 -9.47 -9.27 26.25
CA ARG A 91 -9.26 -9.15 24.81
C ARG A 91 -10.20 -10.05 24.01
N THR A 92 -10.54 -9.61 22.82
CA THR A 92 -11.22 -10.41 21.82
C THR A 92 -10.27 -10.70 20.66
N HIS A 93 -10.55 -11.77 19.95
CA HIS A 93 -9.77 -12.19 18.78
C HIS A 93 -10.05 -11.27 17.58
N ALA A 94 -9.03 -10.50 17.17
CA ALA A 94 -9.13 -9.50 16.12
C ALA A 94 -8.76 -10.04 14.72
N GLY A 95 -9.00 -11.32 14.47
CA GLY A 95 -8.70 -12.00 13.21
C GLY A 95 -9.26 -13.41 13.15
N LEU A 96 -8.77 -14.18 12.20
CA LEU A 96 -9.07 -15.61 12.03
C LEU A 96 -7.81 -16.43 12.26
N ASP A 97 -7.97 -17.60 12.89
CA ASP A 97 -6.92 -18.62 12.97
C ASP A 97 -7.14 -19.64 11.85
N ILE A 98 -6.24 -19.66 10.87
CA ILE A 98 -6.29 -20.52 9.70
C ILE A 98 -5.26 -21.65 9.90
N PHE A 99 -5.73 -22.82 10.28
CA PHE A 99 -4.89 -23.99 10.56
C PHE A 99 -4.39 -24.64 9.27
N ALA A 100 -3.09 -24.89 9.21
CA ALA A 100 -2.42 -25.60 8.13
C ALA A 100 -1.10 -26.22 8.63
N PRO A 101 -0.52 -27.20 7.94
CA PRO A 101 0.79 -27.73 8.28
C PRO A 101 1.86 -26.63 8.36
N ARG A 102 2.81 -26.77 9.30
CA ARG A 102 3.97 -25.89 9.38
C ARG A 102 4.68 -25.84 8.04
N GLY A 103 5.13 -24.66 7.64
CA GLY A 103 5.81 -24.45 6.36
C GLY A 103 4.88 -24.28 5.15
N THR A 104 3.54 -24.39 5.33
CA THR A 104 2.59 -24.05 4.26
C THR A 104 2.75 -22.58 3.88
N ALA A 105 2.77 -22.29 2.57
CA ALA A 105 2.93 -20.91 2.10
C ALA A 105 1.79 -19.99 2.56
N VAL A 106 2.18 -18.81 3.05
CA VAL A 106 1.29 -17.70 3.39
C VAL A 106 1.47 -16.62 2.33
N THR A 107 0.35 -16.24 1.70
CA THR A 107 0.36 -15.29 0.57
C THR A 107 -0.39 -14.02 0.91
N SER A 108 -0.03 -12.91 0.24
CA SER A 108 -0.81 -11.69 0.32
C SER A 108 -2.21 -11.90 -0.25
N ALA A 109 -3.25 -11.59 0.52
CA ALA A 109 -4.63 -11.70 0.06
C ALA A 109 -5.03 -10.58 -0.92
N THR A 110 -4.22 -9.52 -1.04
CA THR A 110 -4.51 -8.30 -1.80
C THR A 110 -3.22 -7.71 -2.36
N PRO A 111 -3.25 -6.92 -3.42
CA PRO A 111 -2.11 -6.06 -3.76
C PRO A 111 -1.84 -5.10 -2.60
N GLY A 112 -0.57 -4.76 -2.37
CA GLY A 112 -0.24 -3.89 -1.25
C GLY A 112 1.24 -3.53 -1.16
N ILE A 113 1.58 -2.89 -0.05
CA ILE A 113 2.96 -2.53 0.30
C ILE A 113 3.27 -3.19 1.64
N VAL A 114 4.41 -3.85 1.74
CA VAL A 114 4.94 -4.38 3.01
C VAL A 114 5.19 -3.21 3.95
N ALA A 115 4.27 -3.01 4.88
CA ALA A 115 4.29 -1.88 5.81
C ALA A 115 5.17 -2.15 7.04
N ASP A 116 5.30 -3.43 7.44
CA ASP A 116 6.11 -3.80 8.59
C ASP A 116 6.45 -5.30 8.57
N ILE A 117 7.64 -5.64 9.03
CA ILE A 117 8.14 -7.01 9.25
C ILE A 117 8.81 -7.01 10.61
N ARG A 118 8.34 -7.85 11.54
CA ARG A 118 8.96 -7.92 12.87
C ARG A 118 8.89 -9.32 13.47
N ASP A 119 9.82 -9.60 14.39
CA ASP A 119 9.80 -10.76 15.27
C ASP A 119 9.63 -10.28 16.71
N GLY A 120 8.56 -10.69 17.35
CA GLY A 120 8.30 -10.34 18.75
C GLY A 120 6.84 -10.05 19.07
N GLY A 121 6.58 -9.79 20.34
CA GLY A 121 5.23 -9.58 20.86
C GLY A 121 4.34 -10.82 20.75
N LEU A 122 3.03 -10.61 20.79
CA LEU A 122 2.05 -11.69 20.71
C LEU A 122 2.07 -12.41 19.37
N GLY A 123 2.27 -11.69 18.28
CA GLY A 123 2.26 -12.25 16.93
C GLY A 123 3.51 -13.04 16.55
N GLY A 124 4.60 -12.93 17.32
CA GLY A 124 5.88 -13.55 16.95
C GLY A 124 6.40 -12.99 15.61
N ARG A 125 6.76 -13.87 14.68
CA ARG A 125 7.12 -13.47 13.32
C ARG A 125 5.86 -13.07 12.56
N GLN A 126 5.85 -11.83 12.08
CA GLN A 126 4.66 -11.20 11.55
C GLN A 126 4.98 -10.26 10.39
N VAL A 127 4.00 -10.07 9.52
CA VAL A 127 4.05 -9.14 8.39
C VAL A 127 2.77 -8.30 8.41
N TRP A 128 2.91 -7.02 8.12
CA TRP A 128 1.80 -6.12 7.87
C TRP A 128 1.83 -5.65 6.43
N ILE A 129 0.71 -5.75 5.75
CA ILE A 129 0.52 -5.21 4.40
C ILE A 129 -0.44 -4.04 4.46
N LEU A 130 -0.06 -2.91 3.85
CA LEU A 130 -0.95 -1.80 3.57
C LEU A 130 -1.58 -2.03 2.20
N GLY A 131 -2.86 -2.29 2.17
CA GLY A 131 -3.62 -2.65 0.98
C GLY A 131 -4.63 -1.58 0.52
N PRO A 132 -5.65 -2.00 -0.27
CA PRO A 132 -6.73 -1.13 -0.77
C PRO A 132 -7.42 -0.34 0.34
N ALA A 133 -7.94 0.84 0.03
CA ALA A 133 -8.62 1.74 0.96
C ALA A 133 -7.81 2.09 2.23
N ARG A 134 -6.49 1.90 2.18
CA ARG A 134 -5.57 2.03 3.33
C ARG A 134 -5.84 1.04 4.45
N GLU A 135 -6.49 -0.07 4.18
CA GLU A 135 -6.65 -1.16 5.14
C GLU A 135 -5.31 -1.83 5.41
N ARG A 136 -5.16 -2.35 6.61
CA ARG A 136 -3.96 -3.09 7.02
C ARG A 136 -4.30 -4.56 7.21
N TYR A 137 -3.53 -5.41 6.57
CA TYR A 137 -3.66 -6.86 6.61
C TYR A 137 -2.52 -7.43 7.45
N TYR A 138 -2.89 -8.18 8.47
CA TYR A 138 -1.98 -8.72 9.47
C TYR A 138 -1.80 -10.21 9.31
N TYR A 139 -0.56 -10.65 9.23
CA TYR A 139 -0.15 -12.05 9.07
C TYR A 139 0.80 -12.39 10.20
N ALA A 140 0.41 -13.28 11.13
CA ALA A 140 1.19 -13.58 12.34
C ALA A 140 1.36 -15.07 12.59
N HIS A 141 2.19 -15.41 13.58
CA HIS A 141 2.61 -16.76 13.97
C HIS A 141 3.41 -17.49 12.90
N LEU A 142 4.08 -16.74 12.00
CA LEU A 142 4.86 -17.32 10.91
C LEU A 142 6.04 -18.15 11.45
N ASP A 143 6.40 -19.21 10.71
CA ASP A 143 7.62 -19.96 10.92
C ASP A 143 8.86 -19.22 10.41
N GLY A 144 8.68 -18.48 9.32
CA GLY A 144 9.68 -17.61 8.69
C GLY A 144 9.06 -16.75 7.61
N TRP A 145 9.81 -15.78 7.14
CA TRP A 145 9.46 -14.96 6.00
C TRP A 145 10.03 -15.56 4.72
N ARG A 146 9.43 -15.21 3.57
CA ARG A 146 10.03 -15.43 2.26
C ARG A 146 11.40 -14.76 2.19
N GLU A 147 12.38 -15.42 1.59
CA GLU A 147 13.69 -14.83 1.32
C GLU A 147 13.54 -13.54 0.50
N GLY A 148 14.27 -12.49 0.91
CA GLY A 148 14.27 -11.19 0.25
C GLY A 148 13.02 -10.34 0.52
N LEU A 149 12.04 -10.77 1.35
CA LEU A 149 10.92 -9.92 1.74
C LEU A 149 11.45 -8.69 2.49
N SER A 150 11.04 -7.49 2.05
CA SER A 150 11.56 -6.25 2.60
C SER A 150 10.48 -5.21 2.85
N HIS A 151 10.72 -4.33 3.82
CA HIS A 151 9.87 -3.18 4.09
C HIS A 151 9.79 -2.26 2.87
N GLY A 152 8.59 -1.79 2.55
CA GLY A 152 8.34 -0.94 1.37
C GLY A 152 8.21 -1.70 0.05
N GLU A 153 8.39 -3.03 0.06
CA GLU A 153 8.17 -3.85 -1.14
C GLU A 153 6.71 -3.79 -1.57
N VAL A 154 6.49 -3.60 -2.87
CA VAL A 154 5.16 -3.69 -3.48
C VAL A 154 4.90 -5.15 -3.83
N VAL A 155 3.80 -5.69 -3.33
CA VAL A 155 3.37 -7.08 -3.53
C VAL A 155 2.03 -7.14 -4.24
N GLU A 156 1.83 -8.17 -5.04
CA GLU A 156 0.55 -8.50 -5.65
C GLU A 156 -0.22 -9.52 -4.80
N ALA A 157 -1.52 -9.65 -5.02
CA ALA A 157 -2.29 -10.76 -4.45
C ALA A 157 -1.67 -12.10 -4.88
N GLY A 158 -1.51 -13.03 -3.93
CA GLY A 158 -0.85 -14.32 -4.15
C GLY A 158 0.67 -14.31 -3.98
N THR A 159 1.32 -13.15 -3.79
CA THR A 159 2.75 -13.09 -3.46
C THR A 159 3.01 -13.77 -2.12
N VAL A 160 3.96 -14.72 -2.07
CA VAL A 160 4.34 -15.39 -0.83
C VAL A 160 5.00 -14.38 0.12
N LEU A 161 4.50 -14.29 1.34
CA LEU A 161 5.02 -13.43 2.42
C LEU A 161 5.89 -14.22 3.41
N GLY A 162 5.53 -15.47 3.66
CA GLY A 162 6.17 -16.35 4.62
C GLY A 162 5.48 -17.70 4.69
N TYR A 163 5.62 -18.36 5.83
CA TYR A 163 5.20 -19.74 6.00
C TYR A 163 4.47 -19.92 7.34
N VAL A 164 3.45 -20.77 7.37
CA VAL A 164 2.68 -21.09 8.59
C VAL A 164 3.58 -21.66 9.66
N GLY A 165 3.44 -21.15 10.87
CA GLY A 165 4.17 -21.59 12.05
C GLY A 165 3.33 -21.55 13.32
N ASP A 166 4.01 -21.31 14.45
CA ASP A 166 3.43 -21.18 15.79
C ASP A 166 4.24 -20.17 16.64
N SER A 167 4.88 -19.18 16.01
CA SER A 167 5.71 -18.22 16.74
C SER A 167 4.87 -17.30 17.64
N GLY A 168 5.54 -16.58 18.54
CA GLY A 168 4.89 -15.70 19.49
C GLY A 168 4.08 -16.47 20.54
N ASN A 169 2.87 -15.99 20.86
CA ASN A 169 2.01 -16.64 21.86
C ASN A 169 1.30 -17.90 21.37
N ALA A 170 1.43 -18.24 20.08
CA ALA A 170 0.97 -19.50 19.51
C ALA A 170 1.95 -20.67 19.75
N LYS A 171 3.11 -20.42 20.37
CA LYS A 171 4.12 -21.46 20.60
C LYS A 171 3.56 -22.67 21.33
N GLY A 172 3.74 -23.86 20.72
CA GLY A 172 3.25 -25.12 21.28
C GLY A 172 1.78 -25.41 20.99
N THR A 173 1.07 -24.55 20.26
CA THR A 173 -0.25 -24.85 19.71
C THR A 173 -0.14 -25.46 18.31
N PRO A 174 -1.22 -26.09 17.75
CA PRO A 174 -1.20 -26.49 16.36
C PRO A 174 -0.85 -25.33 15.43
N PRO A 175 0.02 -25.54 14.43
CA PRO A 175 0.44 -24.47 13.53
C PRO A 175 -0.74 -23.82 12.79
N HIS A 176 -0.76 -22.51 12.74
CA HIS A 176 -1.80 -21.73 12.09
C HIS A 176 -1.30 -20.33 11.70
N LEU A 177 -1.93 -19.74 10.71
CA LEU A 177 -1.82 -18.31 10.46
C LEU A 177 -2.88 -17.60 11.30
N HIS A 178 -2.49 -16.65 12.13
CA HIS A 178 -3.43 -15.62 12.60
C HIS A 178 -3.49 -14.51 11.55
N TRP A 179 -4.68 -14.28 11.00
CA TRP A 179 -4.90 -13.31 9.95
C TRP A 179 -5.99 -12.32 10.31
N GLY A 180 -5.68 -11.02 10.27
CA GLY A 180 -6.59 -9.94 10.62
C GLY A 180 -6.63 -8.84 9.56
N ILE A 181 -7.78 -8.17 9.42
CA ILE A 181 -7.97 -6.99 8.58
C ILE A 181 -8.38 -5.82 9.48
N TYR A 182 -7.72 -4.68 9.29
CA TYR A 182 -7.93 -3.47 10.10
C TYR A 182 -8.26 -2.30 9.17
N GLY A 183 -9.52 -1.90 9.17
CA GLY A 183 -10.01 -0.71 8.51
C GLY A 183 -9.91 0.55 9.39
N SER A 184 -10.56 1.62 8.99
CA SER A 184 -10.57 2.91 9.71
C SER A 184 -11.21 2.85 11.11
N THR A 185 -12.13 1.91 11.33
CA THR A 185 -12.85 1.71 12.60
C THR A 185 -12.27 0.58 13.47
N GLY A 186 -11.18 -0.04 13.06
CA GLY A 186 -10.54 -1.16 13.75
C GLY A 186 -10.63 -2.47 12.99
N ALA A 187 -10.40 -3.58 13.71
CA ALA A 187 -10.48 -4.92 13.13
C ALA A 187 -11.94 -5.30 12.82
N TYR A 188 -12.16 -6.00 11.72
CA TYR A 188 -13.45 -6.56 11.36
C TYR A 188 -13.31 -8.01 10.88
N ASP A 189 -14.44 -8.76 10.85
CA ASP A 189 -14.46 -10.18 10.51
C ASP A 189 -14.09 -10.42 9.04
N PRO A 190 -12.98 -11.10 8.76
CA PRO A 190 -12.57 -11.39 7.39
C PRO A 190 -13.32 -12.59 6.75
N LEU A 191 -14.01 -13.41 7.53
CA LEU A 191 -14.56 -14.67 7.03
C LEU A 191 -15.60 -14.51 5.90
N PRO A 192 -16.49 -13.49 5.94
CA PRO A 192 -17.40 -13.25 4.83
C PRO A 192 -16.69 -12.99 3.50
N LEU A 193 -15.56 -12.24 3.52
CA LEU A 193 -14.78 -11.94 2.31
C LEU A 193 -14.13 -13.19 1.72
N LEU A 194 -13.61 -14.09 2.59
CA LEU A 194 -13.04 -15.36 2.15
C LEU A 194 -14.08 -16.29 1.53
N ARG A 195 -15.32 -16.29 2.07
CA ARG A 195 -16.42 -17.11 1.57
C ARG A 195 -17.03 -16.57 0.28
N ALA A 196 -16.96 -15.24 0.06
CA ALA A 196 -17.41 -14.60 -1.16
C ALA A 196 -16.44 -14.81 -2.33
N TRP A 197 -15.18 -15.22 -2.05
CA TRP A 197 -14.18 -15.41 -3.10
C TRP A 197 -14.50 -16.60 -4.00
N THR A 198 -14.66 -16.32 -5.29
CA THR A 198 -14.66 -17.31 -6.37
C THR A 198 -13.34 -17.19 -7.12
N ALA A 199 -12.56 -18.28 -7.16
CA ALA A 199 -11.30 -18.25 -7.91
C ALA A 199 -11.58 -17.87 -9.37
N PRO A 200 -10.78 -16.96 -9.98
CA PRO A 200 -10.90 -16.69 -11.40
C PRO A 200 -10.71 -17.97 -12.18
N ASP A 201 -11.55 -18.18 -13.18
CA ASP A 201 -11.47 -19.35 -14.06
C ASP A 201 -10.11 -19.39 -14.77
N ARG A 202 -9.30 -20.40 -14.46
CA ARG A 202 -7.98 -20.63 -15.08
C ARG A 202 -8.06 -21.38 -16.41
N SER A 203 -9.26 -21.66 -16.92
CA SER A 203 -9.46 -22.43 -18.17
C SER A 203 -9.20 -21.66 -19.47
N GLY A 204 -8.75 -20.40 -19.38
CA GLY A 204 -8.58 -19.49 -20.52
C GLY A 204 -7.13 -19.20 -20.92
N ARG A 205 -6.19 -20.17 -20.77
CA ARG A 205 -4.84 -20.05 -21.35
C ARG A 205 -4.42 -21.33 -22.02
#